data_06d5c1718e8d163349e7c61922cb4633
#
_entry.id   06d5c1718e8d163349e7c61922cb4633
#
_cell.length_a   1.000
_cell.length_b   1.000
_cell.length_c   1.000
_cell.angle_alpha   90.00
_cell.angle_beta   90.00
_cell.angle_gamma   90.00
#
_symmetry.space_group_name_H-M   'P 1'
#
loop_
_entity.id
_entity.type
_entity.pdbx_description
1 polymer ?
#
loop_
_entity_poly.entity_id
_entity_poly.type
_entity_poly.pdbx_seq_one_letter_code
_entity_poly.pdbx_strand_id
1 'polypeptide(L)'
;MKINMKKFWKNANISLKIGMIMTSIFVIIGFGIYFLPHTNPFTFNSYPGKLQPSPEHWLGTTSMGQDVMWLLIEAIHNSLLIGLIVATIGTVAGVFIGLLAGFSGGGVDRVLTVITDTFIVIPSLPILILMTSFMKGSSTVLVMALVLAMFAWAWPSRQIRSMALSMRERDFIHTAWFSGEGTVQVVVTEILPYAFTWSLSNFMNATLAAIASESSLAVLGLSPGNLISLGNMIQWARERNAIFTKQWFWIGSPIIATALMFIGLFLLITGYNDYLSMKRGR
;
A
#
# COMPACT_ATOMS: atom_id res chain seq x y z
N MET A 1 22.56 2.34 13.66
CA MET A 1 21.83 1.95 14.89
C MET A 1 21.49 0.45 14.79
N LYS A 2 22.22 -0.43 15.49
CA LYS A 2 21.91 -1.88 15.50
C LYS A 2 20.65 -2.10 16.34
N ILE A 3 19.54 -2.39 15.69
CA ILE A 3 18.30 -2.76 16.38
C ILE A 3 18.51 -4.13 17.01
N ASN A 4 18.52 -4.19 18.36
CA ASN A 4 18.57 -5.48 19.04
C ASN A 4 17.18 -6.14 18.92
N MET A 5 17.04 -7.04 17.94
CA MET A 5 15.78 -7.71 17.61
C MET A 5 15.10 -8.39 18.81
N LYS A 6 15.88 -8.99 19.71
CA LYS A 6 15.34 -9.61 20.95
C LYS A 6 14.69 -8.57 21.87
N LYS A 7 15.33 -7.39 22.01
CA LYS A 7 14.79 -6.29 22.84
C LYS A 7 13.56 -5.65 22.19
N PHE A 8 13.57 -5.49 20.86
CA PHE A 8 12.41 -5.01 20.09
C PHE A 8 11.22 -5.94 20.27
N TRP A 9 11.40 -7.25 20.05
CA TRP A 9 10.34 -8.24 20.18
C TRP A 9 9.77 -8.35 21.60
N LYS A 10 10.61 -8.20 22.64
CA LYS A 10 10.16 -8.21 24.03
C LYS A 10 9.29 -7.01 24.37
N ASN A 11 9.58 -5.83 23.79
CA ASN A 11 8.87 -4.58 24.07
C ASN A 11 7.69 -4.31 23.10
N ALA A 12 7.58 -5.08 22.03
CA ALA A 12 6.48 -4.97 21.09
C ALA A 12 5.16 -5.42 21.73
N ASN A 13 4.11 -4.62 21.56
CA ASN A 13 2.75 -4.98 21.97
C ASN A 13 2.20 -6.15 21.14
N ILE A 14 1.09 -6.74 21.57
CA ILE A 14 0.52 -7.91 20.93
C ILE A 14 0.01 -7.60 19.52
N SER A 15 -0.57 -6.42 19.31
CA SER A 15 -1.05 -5.95 18.00
C SER A 15 0.09 -5.88 16.98
N LEU A 16 1.25 -5.33 17.39
CA LEU A 16 2.43 -5.25 16.51
C LEU A 16 2.94 -6.65 16.13
N LYS A 17 2.99 -7.57 17.09
CA LYS A 17 3.44 -8.95 16.83
C LYS A 17 2.53 -9.67 15.86
N ILE A 18 1.22 -9.62 16.10
CA ILE A 18 0.22 -10.25 15.22
C ILE A 18 0.26 -9.61 13.84
N GLY A 19 0.28 -8.27 13.76
CA GLY A 19 0.37 -7.53 12.50
C GLY A 19 1.61 -7.89 11.70
N MET A 20 2.79 -7.99 12.35
CA MET A 20 4.03 -8.42 11.68
C MET A 20 3.93 -9.86 11.15
N ILE A 21 3.40 -10.80 11.94
CA ILE A 21 3.25 -12.19 11.51
C ILE A 21 2.31 -12.28 10.31
N MET A 22 1.12 -11.68 10.41
CA MET A 22 0.14 -11.69 9.32
C MET A 22 0.69 -11.06 8.04
N THR A 23 1.27 -9.87 8.14
CA THR A 23 1.86 -9.18 6.98
C THR A 23 3.00 -10.00 6.38
N SER A 24 3.86 -10.60 7.22
CA SER A 24 4.96 -11.45 6.75
C SER A 24 4.45 -12.69 5.99
N ILE A 25 3.36 -13.31 6.42
CA ILE A 25 2.73 -14.42 5.70
C ILE A 25 2.33 -13.98 4.28
N PHE A 26 1.66 -12.83 4.13
CA PHE A 26 1.28 -12.32 2.81
C PHE A 26 2.50 -11.96 1.95
N VAL A 27 3.55 -11.41 2.54
CA VAL A 27 4.81 -11.14 1.83
C VAL A 27 5.48 -12.43 1.37
N ILE A 28 5.50 -13.47 2.21
CA ILE A 28 6.05 -14.78 1.85
C ILE A 28 5.22 -15.42 0.73
N ILE A 29 3.89 -15.37 0.79
CA ILE A 29 3.00 -15.88 -0.27
C ILE A 29 3.24 -15.10 -1.57
N GLY A 30 3.17 -13.77 -1.53
CA GLY A 30 3.25 -12.94 -2.73
C GLY A 30 4.64 -12.85 -3.35
N PHE A 31 5.71 -12.94 -2.57
CA PHE A 31 7.08 -12.80 -3.09
C PHE A 31 7.94 -14.05 -2.93
N GLY A 32 7.57 -14.98 -2.06
CA GLY A 32 8.28 -16.24 -1.88
C GLY A 32 7.68 -17.35 -2.76
N ILE A 33 6.41 -17.66 -2.56
CA ILE A 33 5.74 -18.77 -3.26
C ILE A 33 5.50 -18.42 -4.74
N TYR A 34 5.23 -17.14 -5.05
CA TYR A 34 5.02 -16.65 -6.40
C TYR A 34 6.13 -17.06 -7.39
N PHE A 35 7.38 -17.07 -6.95
CA PHE A 35 8.52 -17.45 -7.81
C PHE A 35 8.75 -18.95 -7.95
N LEU A 36 7.93 -19.79 -7.28
CA LEU A 36 8.01 -21.23 -7.51
C LEU A 36 7.47 -21.60 -8.90
N PRO A 37 8.02 -22.64 -9.54
CA PRO A 37 7.51 -23.11 -10.83
C PRO A 37 6.03 -23.49 -10.73
N HIS A 38 5.20 -22.87 -11.54
CA HIS A 38 3.77 -23.15 -11.61
C HIS A 38 3.24 -22.90 -13.03
N THR A 39 2.03 -23.40 -13.31
CA THR A 39 1.31 -23.07 -14.54
C THR A 39 0.90 -21.61 -14.54
N ASN A 40 1.07 -20.94 -15.68
CA ASN A 40 0.69 -19.54 -15.81
C ASN A 40 -0.81 -19.37 -15.48
N PRO A 41 -1.17 -18.63 -14.42
CA PRO A 41 -2.57 -18.45 -14.00
C PRO A 41 -3.43 -17.73 -15.04
N PHE A 42 -2.82 -17.05 -16.03
CA PHE A 42 -3.53 -16.41 -17.13
C PHE A 42 -4.04 -17.37 -18.20
N THR A 43 -3.51 -18.59 -18.26
CA THR A 43 -3.93 -19.54 -19.31
C THR A 43 -5.31 -20.10 -18.99
N PHE A 44 -6.26 -19.86 -19.91
CA PHE A 44 -7.59 -20.43 -19.83
C PHE A 44 -7.57 -21.89 -20.29
N ASN A 45 -8.52 -22.69 -19.77
CA ASN A 45 -8.68 -24.11 -20.12
C ASN A 45 -7.45 -24.97 -19.86
N SER A 46 -6.59 -24.58 -18.93
CA SER A 46 -5.45 -25.42 -18.50
C SER A 46 -5.92 -26.69 -17.80
N TYR A 47 -7.07 -26.63 -17.17
CA TYR A 47 -7.71 -27.73 -16.44
C TYR A 47 -9.21 -27.77 -16.73
N PRO A 48 -9.92 -28.87 -16.44
CA PRO A 48 -11.39 -28.88 -16.46
C PRO A 48 -11.95 -27.79 -15.55
N GLY A 49 -12.93 -27.04 -16.04
CA GLY A 49 -13.55 -25.97 -15.26
C GLY A 49 -14.44 -26.50 -14.12
N LYS A 50 -14.57 -25.71 -13.04
CA LYS A 50 -15.45 -25.94 -11.90
C LYS A 50 -15.10 -27.19 -11.07
N LEU A 51 -13.84 -27.62 -11.08
CA LEU A 51 -13.41 -28.69 -10.18
C LEU A 51 -13.51 -28.24 -8.73
N GLN A 52 -13.97 -29.13 -7.90
CA GLN A 52 -13.97 -28.95 -6.44
C GLN A 52 -12.55 -29.08 -5.89
N PRO A 53 -12.27 -28.55 -4.69
CA PRO A 53 -10.99 -28.73 -4.03
C PRO A 53 -10.55 -30.20 -3.99
N SER A 54 -9.29 -30.42 -4.37
CA SER A 54 -8.65 -31.75 -4.43
C SER A 54 -7.17 -31.63 -4.06
N PRO A 55 -6.45 -32.73 -3.83
CA PRO A 55 -5.00 -32.69 -3.59
C PRO A 55 -4.19 -32.06 -4.72
N GLU A 56 -4.68 -32.11 -5.96
CA GLU A 56 -4.06 -31.50 -7.15
C GLU A 56 -4.44 -30.03 -7.30
N HIS A 57 -5.66 -29.65 -6.87
CA HIS A 57 -6.21 -28.29 -6.94
C HIS A 57 -6.78 -27.89 -5.57
N TRP A 58 -5.95 -27.37 -4.68
CA TRP A 58 -6.31 -27.13 -3.27
C TRP A 58 -7.54 -26.23 -3.07
N LEU A 59 -7.76 -25.27 -3.95
CA LEU A 59 -8.94 -24.39 -3.94
C LEU A 59 -9.87 -24.67 -5.13
N GLY A 60 -9.64 -25.79 -5.86
CA GLY A 60 -10.39 -26.11 -7.06
C GLY A 60 -10.00 -25.26 -8.27
N THR A 61 -10.84 -25.31 -9.32
CA THR A 61 -10.62 -24.54 -10.54
C THR A 61 -11.77 -23.56 -10.82
N THR A 62 -11.46 -22.46 -11.50
CA THR A 62 -12.44 -21.49 -11.96
C THR A 62 -13.35 -22.06 -13.05
N SER A 63 -14.42 -21.37 -13.42
CA SER A 63 -15.24 -21.74 -14.59
C SER A 63 -14.48 -21.69 -15.90
N MET A 64 -13.33 -21.02 -15.92
CA MET A 64 -12.43 -20.90 -17.07
C MET A 64 -11.27 -21.90 -17.07
N GLY A 65 -11.29 -22.87 -16.12
CA GLY A 65 -10.25 -23.90 -16.05
C GLY A 65 -8.89 -23.40 -15.55
N GLN A 66 -8.87 -22.38 -14.73
CA GLN A 66 -7.67 -21.87 -14.05
C GLN A 66 -7.61 -22.40 -12.61
N ASP A 67 -6.44 -22.72 -12.10
CA ASP A 67 -6.25 -23.12 -10.70
C ASP A 67 -6.44 -21.90 -9.78
N VAL A 68 -7.38 -22.01 -8.83
CA VAL A 68 -7.75 -20.91 -7.92
C VAL A 68 -6.62 -20.56 -6.97
N MET A 69 -5.80 -21.54 -6.54
CA MET A 69 -4.69 -21.28 -5.61
C MET A 69 -3.60 -20.43 -6.26
N TRP A 70 -3.17 -20.79 -7.47
CA TRP A 70 -2.15 -20.01 -8.20
C TRP A 70 -2.67 -18.65 -8.63
N LEU A 71 -3.95 -18.56 -9.01
CA LEU A 71 -4.61 -17.29 -9.28
C LEU A 71 -4.61 -16.38 -8.05
N LEU A 72 -4.85 -16.94 -6.86
CA LEU A 72 -4.82 -16.20 -5.59
C LEU A 72 -3.42 -15.71 -5.23
N ILE A 73 -2.39 -16.54 -5.43
CA ILE A 73 -0.99 -16.16 -5.17
C ILE A 73 -0.58 -15.00 -6.08
N GLU A 74 -0.90 -15.09 -7.37
CA GLU A 74 -0.67 -14.01 -8.34
C GLU A 74 -1.42 -12.73 -7.94
N ALA A 75 -2.68 -12.86 -7.51
CA ALA A 75 -3.49 -11.73 -7.06
C ALA A 75 -2.90 -11.05 -5.83
N ILE A 76 -2.42 -11.81 -4.85
CA ILE A 76 -1.74 -11.28 -3.66
C ILE A 76 -0.45 -10.55 -4.07
N HIS A 77 0.36 -11.15 -4.95
CA HIS A 77 1.60 -10.55 -5.47
C HIS A 77 1.33 -9.18 -6.10
N ASN A 78 0.42 -9.12 -7.06
CA ASN A 78 0.12 -7.90 -7.80
C ASN A 78 -0.52 -6.82 -6.91
N SER A 79 -1.44 -7.18 -6.01
CA SER A 79 -2.04 -6.24 -5.06
C SER A 79 -1.01 -5.66 -4.09
N LEU A 80 -0.07 -6.48 -3.58
CA LEU A 80 1.04 -6.01 -2.75
C LEU A 80 2.00 -5.10 -3.54
N LEU A 81 2.34 -5.45 -4.78
CA LEU A 81 3.19 -4.61 -5.64
C LEU A 81 2.56 -3.24 -5.87
N ILE A 82 1.27 -3.18 -6.22
CA ILE A 82 0.55 -1.91 -6.39
C ILE A 82 0.63 -1.11 -5.09
N GLY A 83 0.28 -1.72 -3.96
CA GLY A 83 0.33 -1.07 -2.65
C GLY A 83 1.70 -0.49 -2.32
N LEU A 84 2.75 -1.28 -2.49
CA LEU A 84 4.13 -0.87 -2.20
C LEU A 84 4.65 0.24 -3.13
N ILE A 85 4.36 0.17 -4.43
CA ILE A 85 4.76 1.19 -5.40
C ILE A 85 4.06 2.52 -5.08
N VAL A 86 2.75 2.49 -4.87
CA VAL A 86 1.96 3.68 -4.53
C VAL A 86 2.44 4.31 -3.23
N ALA A 87 2.64 3.49 -2.19
CA ALA A 87 3.12 3.94 -0.89
C ALA A 87 4.52 4.55 -0.98
N THR A 88 5.41 3.94 -1.76
CA THR A 88 6.79 4.45 -1.97
C THR A 88 6.75 5.80 -2.65
N ILE A 89 6.10 5.91 -3.81
CA ILE A 89 6.03 7.16 -4.58
C ILE A 89 5.32 8.24 -3.76
N GLY A 90 4.15 7.91 -3.18
CA GLY A 90 3.35 8.87 -2.41
C GLY A 90 4.08 9.38 -1.17
N THR A 91 4.72 8.49 -0.40
CA THR A 91 5.45 8.90 0.81
C THR A 91 6.72 9.67 0.47
N VAL A 92 7.53 9.19 -0.49
CA VAL A 92 8.78 9.89 -0.87
C VAL A 92 8.48 11.26 -1.45
N ALA A 93 7.57 11.36 -2.41
CA ALA A 93 7.18 12.64 -3.00
C ALA A 93 6.55 13.57 -1.95
N GLY A 94 5.70 13.04 -1.08
CA GLY A 94 5.07 13.81 0.00
C GLY A 94 6.08 14.36 1.00
N VAL A 95 7.07 13.54 1.42
CA VAL A 95 8.15 14.00 2.31
C VAL A 95 8.97 15.10 1.63
N PHE A 96 9.38 14.88 0.39
CA PHE A 96 10.20 15.85 -0.34
C PHE A 96 9.47 17.18 -0.52
N ILE A 97 8.24 17.17 -1.04
CA ILE A 97 7.43 18.37 -1.28
C ILE A 97 7.09 19.07 0.04
N GLY A 98 6.73 18.30 1.08
CA GLY A 98 6.39 18.84 2.40
C GLY A 98 7.58 19.52 3.08
N LEU A 99 8.78 18.92 3.04
CA LEU A 99 10.00 19.54 3.57
C LEU A 99 10.36 20.78 2.77
N LEU A 100 10.30 20.71 1.42
CA LEU A 100 10.59 21.85 0.56
C LEU A 100 9.65 23.03 0.87
N ALA A 101 8.34 22.80 0.99
CA ALA A 101 7.38 23.84 1.34
C ALA A 101 7.64 24.43 2.74
N GLY A 102 7.83 23.56 3.75
CA GLY A 102 8.01 24.00 5.14
C GLY A 102 9.29 24.79 5.40
N PHE A 103 10.37 24.54 4.62
CA PHE A 103 11.66 25.20 4.79
C PHE A 103 11.90 26.40 3.87
N SER A 104 11.36 26.38 2.64
CA SER A 104 11.57 27.49 1.69
C SER A 104 10.84 28.76 2.11
N GLY A 105 9.65 28.62 2.70
CA GLY A 105 8.82 29.79 3.05
C GLY A 105 8.38 30.63 1.83
N GLY A 106 7.78 31.77 2.11
CA GLY A 106 7.46 32.79 1.10
C GLY A 106 6.60 32.30 -0.07
N GLY A 107 7.02 32.61 -1.30
CA GLY A 107 6.29 32.25 -2.53
C GLY A 107 6.27 30.77 -2.83
N VAL A 108 7.38 30.07 -2.61
CA VAL A 108 7.51 28.61 -2.85
C VAL A 108 6.56 27.84 -1.95
N ASP A 109 6.55 28.16 -0.68
CA ASP A 109 5.62 27.55 0.27
C ASP A 109 4.16 27.77 -0.15
N ARG A 110 3.81 29.01 -0.52
CA ARG A 110 2.44 29.33 -0.95
C ARG A 110 2.01 28.52 -2.17
N VAL A 111 2.85 28.45 -3.20
CA VAL A 111 2.54 27.69 -4.44
C VAL A 111 2.40 26.22 -4.17
N LEU A 112 3.36 25.60 -3.46
CA LEU A 112 3.31 24.17 -3.14
C LEU A 112 2.11 23.84 -2.26
N THR A 113 1.75 24.71 -1.31
CA THR A 113 0.58 24.51 -0.46
C THR A 113 -0.71 24.57 -1.27
N VAL A 114 -0.86 25.56 -2.17
CA VAL A 114 -2.06 25.66 -3.03
C VAL A 114 -2.20 24.40 -3.90
N ILE A 115 -1.12 23.93 -4.52
CA ILE A 115 -1.15 22.70 -5.32
C ILE A 115 -1.55 21.50 -4.44
N THR A 116 -0.90 21.33 -3.29
CA THR A 116 -1.18 20.22 -2.36
C THR A 116 -2.63 20.22 -1.90
N ASP A 117 -3.15 21.39 -1.47
CA ASP A 117 -4.52 21.53 -1.01
C ASP A 117 -5.54 21.28 -2.13
N THR A 118 -5.22 21.69 -3.37
CA THR A 118 -6.04 21.36 -4.55
C THR A 118 -6.17 19.86 -4.73
N PHE A 119 -5.06 19.11 -4.68
CA PHE A 119 -5.08 17.65 -4.81
C PHE A 119 -5.83 16.95 -3.66
N ILE A 120 -5.81 17.51 -2.44
CA ILE A 120 -6.54 16.95 -1.29
C ILE A 120 -8.05 17.17 -1.44
N VAL A 121 -8.49 18.32 -1.96
CA VAL A 121 -9.91 18.65 -2.11
C VAL A 121 -10.56 17.94 -3.29
N ILE A 122 -9.80 17.66 -4.34
CA ILE A 122 -10.31 16.95 -5.51
C ILE A 122 -10.69 15.50 -5.10
N PRO A 123 -11.97 15.08 -5.35
CA PRO A 123 -12.37 13.71 -5.07
C PRO A 123 -11.59 12.73 -5.97
N SER A 124 -10.65 11.99 -5.40
CA SER A 124 -9.74 11.11 -6.16
C SER A 124 -10.47 9.96 -6.88
N LEU A 125 -11.45 9.33 -6.24
CA LEU A 125 -12.18 8.18 -6.83
C LEU A 125 -12.84 8.50 -8.17
N PRO A 126 -13.63 9.57 -8.37
CA PRO A 126 -14.19 9.90 -9.67
C PRO A 126 -13.14 10.09 -10.77
N ILE A 127 -12.01 10.71 -10.43
CA ILE A 127 -10.93 10.92 -11.40
C ILE A 127 -10.24 9.60 -11.72
N LEU A 128 -9.97 8.76 -10.73
CA LEU A 128 -9.42 7.42 -10.94
C LEU A 128 -10.34 6.55 -11.83
N ILE A 129 -11.66 6.64 -11.64
CA ILE A 129 -12.66 5.98 -12.50
C ILE A 129 -12.52 6.45 -13.95
N LEU A 130 -12.47 7.76 -14.18
CA LEU A 130 -12.28 8.31 -15.52
C LEU A 130 -10.96 7.85 -16.14
N MET A 131 -9.84 7.98 -15.42
CA MET A 131 -8.53 7.60 -15.91
C MET A 131 -8.47 6.11 -16.29
N THR A 132 -8.94 5.23 -15.41
CA THR A 132 -8.93 3.78 -15.66
C THR A 132 -9.86 3.39 -16.80
N SER A 133 -10.96 4.11 -17.02
CA SER A 133 -11.87 3.90 -18.14
C SER A 133 -11.23 4.16 -19.51
N PHE A 134 -10.29 5.10 -19.59
CA PHE A 134 -9.52 5.37 -20.82
C PHE A 134 -8.37 4.37 -21.04
N MET A 135 -7.98 3.63 -20.03
CA MET A 135 -6.82 2.72 -20.08
C MET A 135 -7.18 1.28 -20.45
N LYS A 136 -8.37 1.04 -20.98
CA LYS A 136 -8.86 -0.29 -21.37
C LYS A 136 -7.90 -0.95 -22.38
N GLY A 137 -7.29 -2.05 -21.98
CA GLY A 137 -6.61 -3.00 -22.88
C GLY A 137 -5.10 -3.10 -22.79
N SER A 138 -4.37 -2.22 -22.10
CA SER A 138 -2.89 -2.25 -22.08
C SER A 138 -2.25 -1.96 -20.70
N SER A 139 -2.99 -2.10 -19.62
CA SER A 139 -2.50 -1.67 -18.31
C SER A 139 -1.78 -2.78 -17.55
N THR A 140 -0.55 -2.50 -17.19
CA THR A 140 0.27 -3.33 -16.31
C THR A 140 0.07 -2.92 -14.83
N VAL A 141 0.55 -3.76 -13.90
CA VAL A 141 0.64 -3.44 -12.47
C VAL A 141 1.24 -2.04 -12.23
N LEU A 142 2.33 -1.72 -12.98
CA LEU A 142 3.02 -0.43 -12.85
C LEU A 142 2.13 0.75 -13.26
N VAL A 143 1.41 0.63 -14.36
CA VAL A 143 0.53 1.71 -14.84
C VAL A 143 -0.60 1.96 -13.84
N MET A 144 -1.23 0.90 -13.33
CA MET A 144 -2.25 1.02 -12.29
C MET A 144 -1.70 1.68 -11.02
N ALA A 145 -0.51 1.28 -10.58
CA ALA A 145 0.15 1.88 -9.44
C ALA A 145 0.48 3.37 -9.66
N LEU A 146 0.95 3.77 -10.84
CA LEU A 146 1.24 5.16 -11.16
C LEU A 146 -0.01 6.04 -11.14
N VAL A 147 -1.13 5.54 -11.67
CA VAL A 147 -2.42 6.25 -11.63
C VAL A 147 -2.87 6.49 -10.19
N LEU A 148 -2.78 5.49 -9.32
CA LEU A 148 -3.11 5.64 -7.91
C LEU A 148 -2.12 6.56 -7.19
N ALA A 149 -0.84 6.51 -7.53
CA ALA A 149 0.20 7.33 -6.92
C ALA A 149 0.04 8.83 -7.19
N MET A 150 -0.67 9.21 -8.26
CA MET A 150 -0.92 10.63 -8.59
C MET A 150 -1.60 11.41 -7.45
N PHE A 151 -2.37 10.75 -6.61
CA PHE A 151 -3.06 11.38 -5.47
C PHE A 151 -2.41 11.05 -4.12
N ALA A 152 -1.56 10.04 -4.05
CA ALA A 152 -1.04 9.50 -2.79
C ALA A 152 -0.03 10.42 -2.08
N TRP A 153 0.54 11.40 -2.76
CA TRP A 153 1.59 12.30 -2.23
C TRP A 153 1.04 13.53 -1.48
N ALA A 154 -0.17 13.97 -1.81
CA ALA A 154 -0.67 15.28 -1.35
C ALA A 154 -0.87 15.31 0.17
N TRP A 155 -1.53 14.30 0.75
CA TRP A 155 -1.77 14.25 2.18
C TRP A 155 -0.49 14.13 3.01
N PRO A 156 0.48 13.23 2.69
CA PRO A 156 1.78 13.22 3.34
C PRO A 156 2.53 14.56 3.24
N SER A 157 2.48 15.21 2.08
CA SER A 157 3.10 16.52 1.89
C SER A 157 2.59 17.56 2.89
N ARG A 158 1.29 17.65 3.07
CA ARG A 158 0.67 18.56 4.03
C ARG A 158 1.10 18.26 5.48
N GLN A 159 1.15 16.99 5.85
CA GLN A 159 1.55 16.59 7.21
C GLN A 159 3.03 16.89 7.48
N ILE A 160 3.90 16.55 6.54
CA ILE A 160 5.34 16.82 6.66
C ILE A 160 5.62 18.33 6.67
N ARG A 161 4.92 19.12 5.85
CA ARG A 161 5.01 20.58 5.91
C ARG A 161 4.66 21.11 7.29
N SER A 162 3.55 20.68 7.86
CA SER A 162 3.14 21.10 9.21
C SER A 162 4.18 20.72 10.27
N MET A 163 4.74 19.49 10.17
CA MET A 163 5.82 19.03 11.05
C MET A 163 7.08 19.90 10.87
N ALA A 164 7.49 20.17 9.64
CA ALA A 164 8.67 20.97 9.34
C ALA A 164 8.56 22.39 9.89
N LEU A 165 7.41 23.05 9.74
CA LEU A 165 7.12 24.35 10.30
C LEU A 165 7.21 24.34 11.84
N SER A 166 6.58 23.35 12.50
CA SER A 166 6.64 23.21 13.95
C SER A 166 8.06 22.94 14.48
N MET A 167 8.86 22.20 13.74
CA MET A 167 10.24 21.89 14.12
C MET A 167 11.18 23.07 13.92
N ARG A 168 10.95 23.87 12.87
CA ARG A 168 11.76 25.06 12.56
C ARG A 168 11.84 26.04 13.72
N GLU A 169 10.81 26.13 14.55
CA GLU A 169 10.72 27.01 15.71
C GLU A 169 11.37 26.41 17.00
N ARG A 170 12.03 25.26 16.90
CA ARG A 170 12.65 24.60 18.04
C ARG A 170 14.07 25.10 18.31
N ASP A 171 14.44 25.22 19.57
CA ASP A 171 15.75 25.75 20.02
C ASP A 171 16.95 24.99 19.43
N PHE A 172 16.83 23.66 19.28
CA PHE A 172 17.92 22.86 18.71
C PHE A 172 18.19 23.19 17.23
N ILE A 173 17.18 23.59 16.47
CA ILE A 173 17.33 24.06 15.08
C ILE A 173 18.05 25.41 15.05
N HIS A 174 17.67 26.30 15.94
CA HIS A 174 18.39 27.59 16.07
C HIS A 174 19.85 27.38 16.47
N THR A 175 20.12 26.44 17.38
CA THR A 175 21.49 26.08 17.80
C THR A 175 22.31 25.56 16.60
N ALA A 176 21.75 24.70 15.75
CA ALA A 176 22.40 24.19 14.54
C ALA A 176 22.76 25.33 13.58
N TRP A 177 21.83 26.27 13.35
CA TRP A 177 22.09 27.44 12.50
C TRP A 177 23.18 28.36 13.10
N PHE A 178 23.16 28.61 14.42
CA PHE A 178 24.21 29.38 15.10
C PHE A 178 25.58 28.69 15.04
N SER A 179 25.60 27.36 14.93
CA SER A 179 26.83 26.58 14.72
C SER A 179 27.34 26.63 13.27
N GLY A 180 26.64 27.36 12.39
CA GLY A 180 27.05 27.55 10.97
C GLY A 180 26.50 26.47 10.02
N GLU A 181 25.58 25.61 10.45
CA GLU A 181 24.99 24.61 9.57
C GLU A 181 24.05 25.25 8.57
N GLY A 182 24.20 24.84 7.30
CA GLY A 182 23.29 25.28 6.21
C GLY A 182 21.92 24.64 6.31
N THR A 183 20.89 25.26 5.72
CA THR A 183 19.50 24.80 5.74
C THR A 183 19.35 23.33 5.30
N VAL A 184 20.02 22.92 4.23
CA VAL A 184 19.95 21.53 3.73
C VAL A 184 20.53 20.55 4.74
N GLN A 185 21.64 20.91 5.38
CA GLN A 185 22.27 20.10 6.42
C GLN A 185 21.32 19.93 7.60
N VAL A 186 20.76 21.02 8.14
CA VAL A 186 19.78 20.99 9.23
C VAL A 186 18.56 20.13 8.89
N VAL A 187 18.04 20.22 7.65
CA VAL A 187 16.94 19.37 7.21
C VAL A 187 17.31 17.91 7.26
N VAL A 188 18.49 17.53 6.78
CA VAL A 188 18.92 16.14 6.66
C VAL A 188 19.32 15.56 8.02
N THR A 189 20.03 16.33 8.87
CA THR A 189 20.56 15.83 10.15
C THR A 189 19.53 15.89 11.27
N GLU A 190 18.70 16.92 11.32
CA GLU A 190 17.83 17.19 12.45
C GLU A 190 16.38 16.82 12.19
N ILE A 191 15.84 17.12 11.00
CA ILE A 191 14.40 16.98 10.74
C ILE A 191 14.04 15.66 10.08
N LEU A 192 14.81 15.24 9.09
CA LEU A 192 14.55 13.99 8.35
C LEU A 192 14.46 12.76 9.27
N PRO A 193 15.26 12.60 10.34
CA PRO A 193 15.09 11.47 11.27
C PRO A 193 13.72 11.44 11.98
N TYR A 194 13.16 12.61 12.32
CA TYR A 194 11.81 12.70 12.87
C TYR A 194 10.74 12.42 11.82
N ALA A 195 10.89 13.03 10.64
CA ALA A 195 10.00 12.80 9.51
C ALA A 195 9.98 11.34 9.09
N PHE A 196 11.12 10.63 9.14
CA PHE A 196 11.24 9.22 8.78
C PHE A 196 10.36 8.33 9.66
N THR A 197 10.32 8.58 10.97
CA THR A 197 9.48 7.78 11.89
C THR A 197 8.00 7.90 11.55
N TRP A 198 7.52 9.10 11.25
CA TRP A 198 6.16 9.34 10.80
C TRP A 198 5.91 8.75 9.41
N SER A 199 6.87 8.93 8.50
CA SER A 199 6.79 8.45 7.12
C SER A 199 6.64 6.94 7.04
N LEU A 200 7.23 6.18 7.98
CA LEU A 200 7.05 4.73 8.03
C LEU A 200 5.61 4.34 8.38
N SER A 201 4.98 5.02 9.34
CA SER A 201 3.55 4.81 9.62
C SER A 201 2.69 5.21 8.43
N ASN A 202 3.01 6.34 7.78
CA ASN A 202 2.29 6.78 6.58
C ASN A 202 2.45 5.80 5.42
N PHE A 203 3.63 5.24 5.20
CA PHE A 203 3.90 4.23 4.18
C PHE A 203 2.99 3.01 4.33
N MET A 204 2.84 2.49 5.56
CA MET A 204 1.94 1.37 5.83
C MET A 204 0.47 1.74 5.56
N ASN A 205 0.03 2.93 6.00
CA ASN A 205 -1.32 3.44 5.71
C ASN A 205 -1.56 3.62 4.21
N ALA A 206 -0.59 4.18 3.49
CA ALA A 206 -0.66 4.38 2.05
C ALA A 206 -0.73 3.05 1.29
N THR A 207 0.01 2.02 1.75
CA THR A 207 -0.08 0.65 1.20
C THR A 207 -1.50 0.11 1.33
N LEU A 208 -2.08 0.17 2.52
CA LEU A 208 -3.44 -0.28 2.77
C LEU A 208 -4.46 0.49 1.92
N ALA A 209 -4.36 1.81 1.88
CA ALA A 209 -5.25 2.68 1.11
C ALA A 209 -5.15 2.41 -0.40
N ALA A 210 -3.96 2.16 -0.93
CA ALA A 210 -3.74 1.86 -2.33
C ALA A 210 -4.39 0.53 -2.73
N ILE A 211 -4.20 -0.53 -1.92
CA ILE A 211 -4.83 -1.84 -2.16
C ILE A 211 -6.36 -1.72 -2.08
N ALA A 212 -6.89 -0.96 -1.11
CA ALA A 212 -8.33 -0.72 -0.99
C ALA A 212 -8.89 0.03 -2.20
N SER A 213 -8.19 1.04 -2.69
CA SER A 213 -8.60 1.83 -3.86
C SER A 213 -8.58 0.99 -5.14
N GLU A 214 -7.51 0.21 -5.37
CA GLU A 214 -7.41 -0.71 -6.49
C GLU A 214 -8.55 -1.74 -6.45
N SER A 215 -8.74 -2.40 -5.30
CA SER A 215 -9.80 -3.40 -5.14
C SER A 215 -11.20 -2.81 -5.36
N SER A 216 -11.44 -1.57 -4.93
CA SER A 216 -12.70 -0.87 -5.17
C SER A 216 -12.95 -0.63 -6.66
N LEU A 217 -11.93 -0.15 -7.39
CA LEU A 217 -12.00 0.05 -8.85
C LEU A 217 -12.19 -1.29 -9.58
N ALA A 218 -11.48 -2.33 -9.16
CA ALA A 218 -11.57 -3.66 -9.73
C ALA A 218 -12.98 -4.26 -9.57
N VAL A 219 -13.55 -4.22 -8.37
CA VAL A 219 -14.91 -4.71 -8.11
C VAL A 219 -15.98 -3.96 -8.92
N LEU A 220 -15.73 -2.70 -9.26
CA LEU A 220 -16.58 -1.91 -10.16
C LEU A 220 -16.37 -2.25 -11.65
N GLY A 221 -15.44 -3.15 -11.99
CA GLY A 221 -15.11 -3.51 -13.36
C GLY A 221 -14.25 -2.48 -14.09
N LEU A 222 -13.57 -1.62 -13.35
CA LEU A 222 -12.77 -0.50 -13.89
C LEU A 222 -11.26 -0.77 -13.84
N SER A 223 -10.84 -1.87 -13.24
CA SER A 223 -9.46 -2.34 -13.31
C SER A 223 -9.22 -3.06 -14.65
N PRO A 224 -7.99 -3.00 -15.19
CA PRO A 224 -7.65 -3.69 -16.44
C PRO A 224 -7.94 -5.19 -16.35
N GLY A 225 -8.61 -5.72 -17.39
CA GLY A 225 -9.03 -7.13 -17.42
C GLY A 225 -7.89 -8.14 -17.56
N ASN A 226 -6.67 -7.67 -17.86
CA ASN A 226 -5.45 -8.49 -17.90
C ASN A 226 -4.62 -8.41 -16.62
N LEU A 227 -5.08 -7.69 -15.60
CA LEU A 227 -4.43 -7.59 -14.29
C LEU A 227 -5.08 -8.57 -13.31
N ILE A 228 -4.34 -9.58 -12.86
CA ILE A 228 -4.79 -10.44 -11.77
C ILE A 228 -4.49 -9.70 -10.46
N SER A 229 -5.53 -9.21 -9.79
CA SER A 229 -5.47 -8.65 -8.44
C SER A 229 -6.56 -9.26 -7.57
N LEU A 230 -6.48 -9.04 -6.26
CA LEU A 230 -7.52 -9.53 -5.33
C LEU A 230 -8.90 -8.97 -5.69
N GLY A 231 -8.96 -7.70 -6.08
CA GLY A 231 -10.21 -7.06 -6.52
C GLY A 231 -10.74 -7.64 -7.83
N ASN A 232 -9.89 -7.84 -8.84
CA ASN A 232 -10.29 -8.45 -10.12
C ASN A 232 -10.72 -9.90 -9.95
N MET A 233 -10.07 -10.65 -9.07
CA MET A 233 -10.47 -12.03 -8.78
C MET A 233 -11.90 -12.10 -8.19
N ILE A 234 -12.26 -11.16 -7.30
CA ILE A 234 -13.62 -11.03 -6.77
C ILE A 234 -14.60 -10.63 -7.89
N GLN A 235 -14.23 -9.67 -8.73
CA GLN A 235 -15.06 -9.20 -9.84
C GLN A 235 -15.35 -10.33 -10.83
N TRP A 236 -14.33 -11.08 -11.27
CA TRP A 236 -14.50 -12.21 -12.21
C TRP A 236 -15.37 -13.33 -11.63
N ALA A 237 -15.18 -13.67 -10.34
CA ALA A 237 -16.01 -14.65 -9.67
C ALA A 237 -17.48 -14.21 -9.62
N ARG A 238 -17.73 -12.92 -9.38
CA ARG A 238 -19.08 -12.33 -9.39
C ARG A 238 -19.70 -12.37 -10.80
N GLU A 239 -18.98 -11.91 -11.81
CA GLU A 239 -19.47 -11.88 -13.21
C GLU A 239 -19.80 -13.28 -13.76
N ARG A 240 -19.03 -14.28 -13.31
CA ARG A 240 -19.24 -15.68 -13.70
C ARG A 240 -20.22 -16.42 -12.80
N ASN A 241 -20.93 -15.70 -11.93
CA ASN A 241 -21.93 -16.27 -11.01
C ASN A 241 -21.38 -17.44 -10.17
N ALA A 242 -20.14 -17.31 -9.65
CA ALA A 242 -19.44 -18.35 -8.90
C ALA A 242 -20.26 -18.86 -7.68
N ILE A 243 -21.05 -18.00 -7.04
CA ILE A 243 -21.94 -18.35 -5.93
C ILE A 243 -22.99 -19.36 -6.39
N PHE A 244 -23.69 -19.09 -7.48
CA PHE A 244 -24.77 -19.93 -8.02
C PHE A 244 -24.24 -21.25 -8.61
N THR A 245 -23.00 -21.22 -9.14
CA THR A 245 -22.34 -22.41 -9.68
C THR A 245 -21.56 -23.21 -8.63
N LYS A 246 -21.76 -22.90 -7.35
CA LYS A 246 -21.14 -23.58 -6.18
C LYS A 246 -19.61 -23.55 -6.15
N GLN A 247 -18.99 -22.53 -6.75
CA GLN A 247 -17.54 -22.31 -6.74
C GLN A 247 -17.15 -21.37 -5.57
N TRP A 248 -17.52 -21.80 -4.35
CA TRP A 248 -17.34 -20.99 -3.12
C TRP A 248 -15.90 -20.58 -2.85
N PHE A 249 -14.95 -21.47 -3.17
CA PHE A 249 -13.54 -21.20 -2.96
C PHE A 249 -12.99 -20.15 -3.91
N TRP A 250 -13.51 -20.04 -5.16
CA TRP A 250 -13.09 -19.01 -6.09
C TRP A 250 -13.48 -17.61 -5.61
N ILE A 251 -14.68 -17.40 -5.08
CA ILE A 251 -15.11 -16.09 -4.60
C ILE A 251 -14.66 -15.84 -3.15
N GLY A 252 -14.64 -16.87 -2.30
CA GLY A 252 -14.33 -16.74 -0.88
C GLY A 252 -12.85 -16.51 -0.61
N SER A 253 -11.95 -17.15 -1.35
CA SER A 253 -10.51 -17.02 -1.11
C SER A 253 -9.97 -15.60 -1.25
N PRO A 254 -10.27 -14.82 -2.31
CA PRO A 254 -9.78 -13.45 -2.40
C PRO A 254 -10.45 -12.51 -1.38
N ILE A 255 -11.72 -12.74 -1.01
CA ILE A 255 -12.39 -11.96 0.03
C ILE A 255 -11.70 -12.17 1.38
N ILE A 256 -11.47 -13.42 1.77
CA ILE A 256 -10.79 -13.76 3.02
C ILE A 256 -9.35 -13.24 3.01
N ALA A 257 -8.62 -13.42 1.91
CA ALA A 257 -7.26 -12.92 1.77
C ALA A 257 -7.19 -11.39 1.91
N THR A 258 -8.10 -10.66 1.25
CA THR A 258 -8.18 -9.20 1.37
C THR A 258 -8.49 -8.76 2.79
N ALA A 259 -9.47 -9.39 3.45
CA ALA A 259 -9.83 -9.07 4.83
C ALA A 259 -8.66 -9.33 5.80
N LEU A 260 -8.00 -10.48 5.69
CA LEU A 260 -6.86 -10.83 6.55
C LEU A 260 -5.66 -9.92 6.29
N MET A 261 -5.40 -9.55 5.04
CA MET A 261 -4.33 -8.61 4.69
C MET A 261 -4.61 -7.22 5.28
N PHE A 262 -5.84 -6.73 5.22
CA PHE A 262 -6.23 -5.45 5.83
C PHE A 262 -6.11 -5.49 7.34
N ILE A 263 -6.58 -6.56 8.00
CA ILE A 263 -6.43 -6.74 9.44
C ILE A 263 -4.93 -6.76 9.82
N GLY A 264 -4.12 -7.51 9.08
CA GLY A 264 -2.68 -7.58 9.32
C GLY A 264 -1.98 -6.23 9.22
N LEU A 265 -2.23 -5.47 8.14
CA LEU A 265 -1.69 -4.12 7.96
C LEU A 265 -2.21 -3.15 9.03
N PHE A 266 -3.50 -3.18 9.36
CA PHE A 266 -4.09 -2.34 10.39
C PHE A 266 -3.46 -2.59 11.77
N LEU A 267 -3.30 -3.86 12.16
CA LEU A 267 -2.64 -4.24 13.41
C LEU A 267 -1.16 -3.85 13.42
N LEU A 268 -0.49 -3.93 12.28
CA LEU A 268 0.89 -3.48 12.13
C LEU A 268 1.02 -1.98 12.35
N ILE A 269 0.13 -1.18 11.74
CA ILE A 269 0.10 0.28 11.86
C ILE A 269 -0.18 0.72 13.30
N THR A 270 -1.28 0.22 13.87
CA THR A 270 -1.68 0.59 15.24
C THR A 270 -0.65 0.15 16.27
N GLY A 271 -0.17 -1.09 16.13
CA GLY A 271 0.86 -1.63 17.02
C GLY A 271 2.20 -0.89 16.92
N TYR A 272 2.59 -0.43 15.73
CA TYR A 272 3.79 0.40 15.54
C TYR A 272 3.62 1.79 16.17
N ASN A 273 2.48 2.44 15.98
CA ASN A 273 2.20 3.74 16.56
C ASN A 273 2.18 3.68 18.11
N ASP A 274 1.57 2.65 18.69
CA ASP A 274 1.59 2.42 20.13
C ASP A 274 3.01 2.19 20.66
N TYR A 275 3.81 1.39 19.96
CA TYR A 275 5.22 1.17 20.31
C TYR A 275 6.02 2.47 20.32
N LEU A 276 5.78 3.36 19.36
CA LEU A 276 6.43 4.68 19.31
C LEU A 276 5.98 5.60 20.46
N SER A 277 4.69 5.61 20.79
CA SER A 277 4.14 6.42 21.88
C SER A 277 4.72 6.02 23.25
N MET A 278 4.83 4.72 23.51
CA MET A 278 5.46 4.18 24.72
C MET A 278 6.96 4.54 24.83
N LYS A 279 7.64 4.67 23.70
CA LYS A 279 9.06 5.04 23.68
C LYS A 279 9.29 6.55 23.90
N ARG A 280 8.31 7.39 23.54
CA ARG A 280 8.37 8.85 23.74
C ARG A 280 7.98 9.27 25.16
N GLY A 281 7.18 8.45 25.85
CA GLY A 281 6.75 8.69 27.24
C GLY A 281 7.74 8.21 28.31
N ARG A 282 8.87 7.63 27.91
CA ARG A 282 10.01 7.27 28.77
C ARG A 282 11.19 8.19 28.50
#